data_3358eeb3a75b34931314c2b99e61ceb0
#
_entry.id   3358eeb3a75b34931314c2b99e61ceb0
#
_cell.length_a   1.000
_cell.length_b   1.000
_cell.length_c   1.000
_cell.angle_alpha   90.00
_cell.angle_beta   90.00
_cell.angle_gamma   90.00
#
_symmetry.space_group_name_H-M   'P 1'
#
loop_
_entity.id
_entity.type
_entity.pdbx_description
1 polymer ?
#
loop_
_entity_poly.entity_id
_entity_poly.type
_entity_poly.pdbx_seq_one_letter_code
_entity_poly.pdbx_strand_id
1 'polypeptide(L)'
;MNRLAALLVLSALVLPGLAVAAPGDDFAADWRAWQKRRLTTLRKPYGWLALTGLHWLKPGANRIPGLPGVFEVKDGTVTLVAALEDDWSVGGRLVTRRALASDASETPDRPLNGTRAAMVISRGGQVALRVWDSESPVRKGFKGIDTFPPDPRWAITARWEAYPRPRPVEVPSVIGTTTTELAPGRAWFKVGGKEYSLEPTQDGDSLFFVFKDATAPRETYGAGRFLDAPAPRNGTVLLDFNRAYNPPCAFTAFATCPLPLQENVLPIRIEAGEKTWGRGH
;
A
#
# COMPACT_ATOMS: atom_id res chain seq x y z
N MET A 1 1.21 85.63 26.69
CA MET A 1 0.32 84.79 25.88
C MET A 1 1.19 83.79 25.14
N ASN A 2 1.51 82.65 25.77
CA ASN A 2 2.34 81.65 25.20
C ASN A 2 1.50 80.43 24.82
N ARG A 3 1.49 80.07 23.53
CA ARG A 3 0.85 78.85 23.01
C ARG A 3 1.92 77.77 22.88
N LEU A 4 1.85 76.75 23.73
CA LEU A 4 2.60 75.54 23.60
C LEU A 4 1.91 74.67 22.52
N ALA A 5 2.67 74.32 21.47
CA ALA A 5 2.26 73.31 20.49
C ALA A 5 2.75 71.96 20.95
N ALA A 6 1.85 71.05 21.20
CA ALA A 6 2.19 69.63 21.49
C ALA A 6 2.37 68.86 20.19
N LEU A 7 3.59 68.31 19.95
CA LEU A 7 3.87 67.40 18.88
C LEU A 7 3.43 65.97 19.33
N LEU A 8 2.42 65.41 18.65
CA LEU A 8 2.05 64.02 18.75
C LEU A 8 2.97 63.19 17.83
N VAL A 9 3.85 62.41 18.45
CA VAL A 9 4.68 61.38 17.73
C VAL A 9 3.82 60.15 17.57
N LEU A 10 3.36 59.87 16.35
CA LEU A 10 2.66 58.63 16.00
C LEU A 10 3.70 57.52 15.77
N SER A 11 3.89 56.64 16.75
CA SER A 11 4.69 55.43 16.58
C SER A 11 3.92 54.40 15.78
N ALA A 12 4.30 54.16 14.53
CA ALA A 12 3.76 53.10 13.71
C ALA A 12 4.30 51.75 14.23
N LEU A 13 3.43 50.93 14.84
CA LEU A 13 3.70 49.53 15.13
C LEU A 13 3.75 48.77 13.81
N VAL A 14 4.94 48.40 13.37
CA VAL A 14 5.14 47.39 12.29
C VAL A 14 4.88 46.01 12.88
N LEU A 15 3.70 45.46 12.63
CA LEU A 15 3.39 44.06 12.93
C LEU A 15 4.21 43.20 11.97
N PRO A 16 4.93 42.16 12.46
CA PRO A 16 5.60 41.23 11.58
C PRO A 16 4.52 40.49 10.74
N GLY A 17 4.58 40.65 9.42
CA GLY A 17 3.71 39.96 8.50
C GLY A 17 3.88 38.45 8.68
N LEU A 18 2.78 37.78 9.02
CA LEU A 18 2.69 36.32 8.90
C LEU A 18 2.98 35.96 7.45
N ALA A 19 4.15 35.37 7.18
CA ALA A 19 4.47 34.82 5.89
C ALA A 19 3.47 33.68 5.62
N VAL A 20 2.49 33.92 4.75
CA VAL A 20 1.64 32.87 4.21
C VAL A 20 2.55 32.01 3.34
N ALA A 21 2.76 30.75 3.75
CA ALA A 21 3.53 29.79 2.96
C ALA A 21 2.93 29.73 1.55
N ALA A 22 3.82 29.72 0.53
CA ALA A 22 3.37 29.57 -0.84
C ALA A 22 2.71 28.19 -1.01
N PRO A 23 1.63 28.05 -1.81
CA PRO A 23 0.93 26.77 -1.99
C PRO A 23 1.83 25.58 -2.37
N GLY A 24 3.02 25.83 -2.91
CA GLY A 24 4.01 24.82 -3.24
C GLY A 24 4.76 24.23 -2.04
N ASP A 25 4.90 24.98 -0.95
CA ASP A 25 5.61 24.49 0.25
C ASP A 25 4.77 23.48 1.02
N ASP A 26 3.46 23.66 1.09
CA ASP A 26 2.52 22.73 1.72
C ASP A 26 2.47 21.39 0.96
N PHE A 27 2.43 21.41 -0.38
CA PHE A 27 2.44 20.21 -1.21
C PHE A 27 3.71 19.40 -1.00
N ALA A 28 4.88 20.06 -1.08
CA ALA A 28 6.16 19.37 -0.91
C ALA A 28 6.34 18.81 0.51
N ALA A 29 5.85 19.51 1.53
CA ALA A 29 5.89 19.06 2.93
C ALA A 29 4.99 17.83 3.13
N ASP A 30 3.78 17.86 2.59
CA ASP A 30 2.79 16.80 2.68
C ASP A 30 3.26 15.53 1.92
N TRP A 31 3.83 15.70 0.73
CA TRP A 31 4.44 14.60 -0.02
C TRP A 31 5.62 13.98 0.76
N ARG A 32 6.52 14.78 1.33
CA ARG A 32 7.64 14.27 2.16
C ARG A 32 7.13 13.50 3.38
N ALA A 33 6.06 13.99 4.02
CA ALA A 33 5.45 13.29 5.15
C ALA A 33 4.85 11.94 4.73
N TRP A 34 4.18 11.88 3.59
CA TRP A 34 3.68 10.63 3.02
C TRP A 34 4.84 9.66 2.70
N GLN A 35 5.88 10.11 2.02
CA GLN A 35 7.05 9.30 1.69
C GLN A 35 7.72 8.73 2.96
N LYS A 36 7.89 9.55 4.00
CA LYS A 36 8.44 9.11 5.29
C LYS A 36 7.59 7.99 5.89
N ARG A 37 6.26 8.14 5.91
CA ARG A 37 5.35 7.09 6.40
C ARG A 37 5.48 5.81 5.56
N ARG A 38 5.53 5.94 4.24
CA ARG A 38 5.70 4.81 3.31
C ARG A 38 6.97 4.02 3.61
N LEU A 39 8.12 4.69 3.68
CA LEU A 39 9.41 4.07 3.97
C LEU A 39 9.46 3.44 5.38
N THR A 40 8.84 4.08 6.38
CA THR A 40 8.70 3.53 7.73
C THR A 40 7.89 2.24 7.73
N THR A 41 6.78 2.22 6.99
CA THR A 41 5.93 1.03 6.87
C THR A 41 6.66 -0.14 6.20
N LEU A 42 7.42 0.12 5.15
CA LEU A 42 8.22 -0.91 4.48
C LEU A 42 9.29 -1.52 5.39
N ARG A 43 9.90 -0.70 6.28
CA ARG A 43 10.93 -1.14 7.23
C ARG A 43 10.40 -1.89 8.46
N LYS A 44 9.08 -2.05 8.62
CA LYS A 44 8.51 -2.79 9.76
C LYS A 44 9.08 -4.21 9.83
N PRO A 45 9.31 -4.77 11.03
CA PRO A 45 9.90 -6.10 11.23
C PRO A 45 9.19 -7.22 10.44
N TYR A 46 7.88 -7.10 10.28
CA TYR A 46 7.04 -8.06 9.54
C TYR A 46 6.26 -7.36 8.42
N GLY A 47 6.92 -6.40 7.75
CA GLY A 47 6.44 -5.74 6.53
C GLY A 47 6.83 -6.52 5.27
N TRP A 48 6.55 -5.93 4.11
CA TRP A 48 6.77 -6.59 2.81
C TRP A 48 8.24 -6.91 2.50
N LEU A 49 9.18 -6.11 3.01
CA LEU A 49 10.62 -6.38 2.87
C LEU A 49 11.12 -7.55 3.73
N ALA A 50 10.32 -7.96 4.71
CA ALA A 50 10.63 -9.08 5.58
C ALA A 50 9.94 -10.38 5.15
N LEU A 51 9.09 -10.35 4.13
CA LEU A 51 8.36 -11.54 3.64
C LEU A 51 9.34 -12.45 2.90
N THR A 52 9.58 -13.65 3.46
CA THR A 52 10.60 -14.61 3.03
C THR A 52 10.04 -15.92 2.52
N GLY A 53 8.72 -16.15 2.65
CA GLY A 53 8.11 -17.38 2.18
C GLY A 53 6.60 -17.29 1.97
N LEU A 54 6.14 -18.07 1.00
CA LEU A 54 4.72 -18.39 0.77
C LEU A 54 4.64 -19.89 0.50
N HIS A 55 4.00 -20.63 1.38
CA HIS A 55 3.88 -22.07 1.31
C HIS A 55 2.41 -22.48 1.19
N TRP A 56 2.03 -22.99 0.03
CA TRP A 56 0.70 -23.55 -0.18
C TRP A 56 0.56 -24.84 0.62
N LEU A 57 -0.47 -24.92 1.44
CA LEU A 57 -0.68 -26.05 2.35
C LEU A 57 -1.60 -27.08 1.71
N LYS A 58 -1.29 -28.36 1.98
CA LYS A 58 -2.12 -29.49 1.57
C LYS A 58 -2.95 -29.99 2.78
N PRO A 59 -4.09 -30.66 2.56
CA PRO A 59 -4.78 -31.34 3.65
C PRO A 59 -3.85 -32.27 4.44
N GLY A 60 -4.00 -32.28 5.78
CA GLY A 60 -3.14 -33.02 6.69
C GLY A 60 -1.94 -32.21 7.20
N ALA A 61 -0.86 -32.88 7.53
CA ALA A 61 0.33 -32.34 8.17
C ALA A 61 1.28 -31.67 7.16
N ASN A 62 1.62 -30.41 7.40
CA ASN A 62 2.59 -29.65 6.60
C ASN A 62 3.76 -29.20 7.48
N ARG A 63 4.98 -29.52 7.06
CA ARG A 63 6.23 -29.02 7.66
C ARG A 63 6.81 -27.93 6.77
N ILE A 64 7.08 -26.77 7.35
CA ILE A 64 7.59 -25.61 6.60
C ILE A 64 9.10 -25.49 6.86
N PRO A 65 9.92 -25.41 5.80
CA PRO A 65 11.36 -25.27 5.97
C PRO A 65 11.73 -24.11 6.88
N GLY A 66 12.53 -24.38 7.89
CA GLY A 66 13.02 -23.40 8.85
C GLY A 66 12.00 -22.95 9.89
N LEU A 67 10.80 -23.51 9.97
CA LEU A 67 9.86 -23.34 11.07
C LEU A 67 9.69 -24.64 11.83
N PRO A 68 9.79 -24.64 13.17
CA PRO A 68 9.54 -25.83 13.96
C PRO A 68 8.05 -26.17 14.02
N GLY A 69 7.72 -27.39 14.40
CA GLY A 69 6.34 -27.88 14.52
C GLY A 69 5.72 -28.27 13.17
N VAL A 70 4.40 -28.34 13.16
CA VAL A 70 3.57 -28.79 12.03
C VAL A 70 2.35 -27.87 11.89
N PHE A 71 1.98 -27.57 10.64
CA PHE A 71 0.74 -26.88 10.30
C PHE A 71 -0.25 -27.89 9.73
N GLU A 72 -1.19 -28.33 10.56
CA GLU A 72 -2.23 -29.30 10.18
C GLU A 72 -3.39 -28.59 9.48
N VAL A 73 -3.78 -29.05 8.29
CA VAL A 73 -4.94 -28.54 7.57
C VAL A 73 -6.08 -29.56 7.62
N LYS A 74 -7.20 -29.15 8.18
CA LYS A 74 -8.45 -29.91 8.20
C LYS A 74 -9.62 -28.98 7.88
N ASP A 75 -10.41 -29.33 6.87
CA ASP A 75 -11.61 -28.59 6.47
C ASP A 75 -11.34 -27.06 6.27
N GLY A 76 -10.19 -26.74 5.64
CA GLY A 76 -9.77 -25.36 5.42
C GLY A 76 -9.19 -24.64 6.65
N THR A 77 -9.29 -25.21 7.83
CA THR A 77 -8.71 -24.68 9.06
C THR A 77 -7.25 -25.13 9.20
N VAL A 78 -6.37 -24.19 9.47
CA VAL A 78 -4.95 -24.45 9.72
C VAL A 78 -4.70 -24.43 11.23
N THR A 79 -4.17 -25.52 11.78
CA THR A 79 -3.79 -25.62 13.20
C THR A 79 -2.28 -25.74 13.32
N LEU A 80 -1.65 -24.83 14.05
CA LEU A 80 -0.26 -24.98 14.49
C LEU A 80 -0.21 -26.02 15.60
N VAL A 81 0.67 -27.01 15.47
CA VAL A 81 0.99 -28.03 16.46
C VAL A 81 2.51 -28.05 16.65
N ALA A 82 2.94 -27.83 17.88
CA ALA A 82 4.35 -27.63 18.19
C ALA A 82 4.66 -28.17 19.59
N ALA A 83 5.90 -28.48 19.88
CA ALA A 83 6.37 -28.74 21.22
C ALA A 83 6.55 -27.42 22.01
N LEU A 84 6.65 -27.48 23.32
CA LEU A 84 6.85 -26.28 24.13
C LEU A 84 8.21 -25.62 23.85
N GLU A 85 9.24 -26.44 23.60
CA GLU A 85 10.59 -26.03 23.25
C GLU A 85 10.68 -25.35 21.87
N ASP A 86 9.66 -25.50 21.03
CA ASP A 86 9.58 -24.81 19.74
C ASP A 86 9.32 -23.29 19.90
N ASP A 87 8.95 -22.82 21.08
CA ASP A 87 8.81 -21.41 21.47
C ASP A 87 7.88 -20.57 20.56
N TRP A 88 6.76 -21.17 20.14
CA TRP A 88 5.73 -20.43 19.42
C TRP A 88 4.87 -19.57 20.34
N SER A 89 4.61 -18.32 19.93
CA SER A 89 3.69 -17.45 20.66
C SER A 89 2.65 -16.79 19.74
N VAL A 90 1.43 -16.59 20.26
CA VAL A 90 0.34 -15.84 19.64
C VAL A 90 -0.17 -14.82 20.62
N GLY A 91 -0.19 -13.53 20.24
CA GLY A 91 -0.59 -12.46 21.15
C GLY A 91 0.26 -12.39 22.44
N GLY A 92 1.55 -12.78 22.36
CA GLY A 92 2.47 -12.80 23.49
C GLY A 92 2.30 -13.99 24.44
N ARG A 93 1.47 -14.98 24.10
CA ARG A 93 1.27 -16.22 24.90
C ARG A 93 1.85 -17.41 24.16
N LEU A 94 2.62 -18.24 24.86
CA LEU A 94 3.13 -19.50 24.33
C LEU A 94 1.99 -20.45 23.95
N VAL A 95 2.16 -21.12 22.82
CA VAL A 95 1.17 -22.07 22.29
C VAL A 95 1.86 -23.33 21.78
N THR A 96 1.28 -24.48 22.14
CA THR A 96 1.68 -25.79 21.58
C THR A 96 0.65 -26.33 20.59
N ARG A 97 -0.61 -25.86 20.69
CA ARG A 97 -1.68 -26.15 19.75
C ARG A 97 -2.60 -24.95 19.59
N ARG A 98 -2.77 -24.45 18.35
CA ARG A 98 -3.60 -23.27 18.06
C ARG A 98 -4.21 -23.36 16.67
N ALA A 99 -5.54 -23.33 16.57
CA ALA A 99 -6.20 -23.06 15.29
C ALA A 99 -5.98 -21.58 14.93
N LEU A 100 -5.43 -21.31 13.76
CA LEU A 100 -5.00 -19.99 13.34
C LEU A 100 -6.09 -19.29 12.53
N ALA A 101 -6.48 -18.10 12.97
CA ALA A 101 -7.31 -17.21 12.18
C ALA A 101 -6.54 -16.69 10.96
N SER A 102 -7.11 -16.85 9.75
CA SER A 102 -6.51 -16.40 8.50
C SER A 102 -6.66 -14.89 8.28
N ASP A 103 -6.04 -14.38 7.21
CA ASP A 103 -6.17 -12.99 6.76
C ASP A 103 -7.59 -12.58 6.32
N ALA A 104 -8.52 -13.52 6.18
CA ALA A 104 -9.94 -13.25 5.98
C ALA A 104 -10.70 -12.91 7.28
N SER A 105 -10.08 -13.11 8.45
CA SER A 105 -10.65 -12.74 9.75
C SER A 105 -10.42 -11.25 10.05
N GLU A 106 -11.34 -10.63 10.80
CA GLU A 106 -11.14 -9.28 11.33
C GLU A 106 -9.89 -9.16 12.22
N THR A 107 -9.51 -10.25 12.87
CA THR A 107 -8.34 -10.34 13.77
C THR A 107 -7.48 -11.54 13.40
N PRO A 108 -6.70 -11.48 12.32
CA PRO A 108 -5.85 -12.60 11.90
C PRO A 108 -4.77 -12.91 12.95
N ASP A 109 -4.53 -14.20 13.20
CA ASP A 109 -3.43 -14.61 14.05
C ASP A 109 -2.07 -14.42 13.35
N ARG A 110 -1.10 -13.97 14.12
CA ARG A 110 0.30 -13.90 13.68
C ARG A 110 1.19 -14.62 14.70
N PRO A 111 1.31 -15.94 14.60
CA PRO A 111 2.26 -16.68 15.44
C PRO A 111 3.69 -16.20 15.18
N LEU A 112 4.44 -16.05 16.27
CA LEU A 112 5.84 -15.64 16.29
C LEU A 112 6.71 -16.80 16.77
N ASN A 113 7.89 -16.94 16.16
CA ASN A 113 8.94 -17.87 16.53
C ASN A 113 10.30 -17.20 16.34
N GLY A 114 10.91 -16.74 17.41
CA GLY A 114 12.13 -15.95 17.36
C GLY A 114 12.00 -14.71 16.47
N THR A 115 12.81 -14.61 15.42
CA THR A 115 12.76 -13.52 14.43
C THR A 115 11.66 -13.69 13.37
N ARG A 116 11.00 -14.84 13.36
CA ARG A 116 10.01 -15.20 12.33
C ARG A 116 8.59 -14.99 12.78
N ALA A 117 7.76 -14.65 11.82
CA ALA A 117 6.31 -14.60 11.97
C ALA A 117 5.65 -15.42 10.87
N ALA A 118 4.49 -16.00 11.16
CA ALA A 118 3.69 -16.66 10.15
C ALA A 118 2.26 -16.10 10.13
N MET A 119 1.53 -16.30 9.04
CA MET A 119 0.11 -15.97 8.91
C MET A 119 -0.51 -16.89 7.88
N VAL A 120 -1.68 -17.40 8.20
CA VAL A 120 -2.50 -18.13 7.24
C VAL A 120 -3.18 -17.14 6.32
N ILE A 121 -3.08 -17.37 5.01
CA ILE A 121 -3.83 -16.63 4.00
C ILE A 121 -4.73 -17.57 3.21
N SER A 122 -5.86 -17.05 2.70
CA SER A 122 -6.76 -17.79 1.83
C SER A 122 -6.86 -17.09 0.48
N ARG A 123 -6.61 -17.83 -0.62
CA ARG A 123 -6.69 -17.33 -1.99
C ARG A 123 -7.27 -18.41 -2.91
N GLY A 124 -8.34 -18.08 -3.65
CA GLY A 124 -8.94 -19.02 -4.58
C GLY A 124 -9.38 -20.35 -3.95
N GLY A 125 -9.84 -20.33 -2.70
CA GLY A 125 -10.25 -21.53 -1.96
C GLY A 125 -9.09 -22.38 -1.41
N GLN A 126 -7.85 -21.97 -1.63
CA GLN A 126 -6.66 -22.63 -1.09
C GLN A 126 -6.10 -21.84 0.09
N VAL A 127 -5.52 -22.55 1.05
CA VAL A 127 -4.81 -21.93 2.18
C VAL A 127 -3.31 -22.00 1.99
N ALA A 128 -2.63 -20.94 2.40
CA ALA A 128 -1.17 -20.90 2.40
C ALA A 128 -0.67 -20.26 3.70
N LEU A 129 0.60 -20.51 4.00
CA LEU A 129 1.30 -19.86 5.10
C LEU A 129 2.29 -18.83 4.52
N ARG A 130 2.09 -17.56 4.84
CA ARG A 130 3.10 -16.52 4.68
C ARG A 130 4.08 -16.56 5.83
N VAL A 131 5.36 -16.39 5.52
CA VAL A 131 6.44 -16.39 6.52
C VAL A 131 7.27 -15.12 6.36
N TRP A 132 7.44 -14.41 7.46
CA TRP A 132 8.33 -13.26 7.56
C TRP A 132 9.55 -13.61 8.41
N ASP A 133 10.66 -12.92 8.12
CA ASP A 133 11.82 -12.89 9.00
C ASP A 133 12.23 -11.43 9.22
N SER A 134 12.15 -10.96 10.47
CA SER A 134 12.57 -9.60 10.82
C SER A 134 14.06 -9.34 10.54
N GLU A 135 14.84 -10.39 10.38
CA GLU A 135 16.26 -10.33 10.07
C GLU A 135 16.56 -10.49 8.55
N SER A 136 15.52 -10.48 7.70
CA SER A 136 15.64 -10.60 6.26
C SER A 136 16.72 -9.65 5.70
N PRO A 137 17.66 -10.17 4.88
CA PRO A 137 18.68 -9.33 4.22
C PRO A 137 18.08 -8.21 3.36
N VAL A 138 16.94 -8.47 2.71
CA VAL A 138 16.21 -7.49 1.90
C VAL A 138 15.76 -6.31 2.77
N ARG A 139 15.17 -6.60 3.94
CA ARG A 139 14.75 -5.58 4.89
C ARG A 139 15.93 -4.79 5.47
N LYS A 140 16.98 -5.49 5.89
CA LYS A 140 18.18 -4.85 6.46
C LYS A 140 18.94 -4.02 5.44
N GLY A 141 19.02 -4.47 4.20
CA GLY A 141 19.69 -3.79 3.09
C GLY A 141 18.88 -2.66 2.46
N PHE A 142 17.62 -2.45 2.87
CA PHE A 142 16.74 -1.47 2.25
C PHE A 142 17.17 -0.03 2.52
N LYS A 143 17.59 0.67 1.46
CA LYS A 143 18.07 2.06 1.52
C LYS A 143 16.96 3.08 1.20
N GLY A 144 15.95 2.69 0.47
CA GLY A 144 14.86 3.57 0.02
C GLY A 144 14.30 3.14 -1.33
N ILE A 145 13.44 3.97 -1.89
CA ILE A 145 12.86 3.80 -3.22
C ILE A 145 13.05 5.10 -3.98
N ASP A 146 13.55 5.01 -5.20
CA ASP A 146 13.62 6.14 -6.10
C ASP A 146 12.22 6.56 -6.53
N THR A 147 12.00 7.86 -6.66
CA THR A 147 10.75 8.45 -7.12
C THR A 147 11.01 9.41 -8.28
N PHE A 148 10.01 9.69 -9.07
CA PHE A 148 10.01 10.89 -9.86
C PHE A 148 10.00 12.13 -8.94
N PRO A 149 10.54 13.28 -9.35
CA PRO A 149 10.37 14.52 -8.61
C PRO A 149 8.88 14.82 -8.41
N PRO A 150 8.44 15.17 -7.20
CA PRO A 150 7.03 15.49 -6.96
C PRO A 150 6.63 16.74 -7.74
N ASP A 151 5.52 16.63 -8.47
CA ASP A 151 4.98 17.71 -9.30
C ASP A 151 3.48 17.86 -9.03
N PRO A 152 3.02 19.04 -8.56
CA PRO A 152 1.62 19.30 -8.29
C PRO A 152 0.68 19.04 -9.47
N ARG A 153 1.18 19.09 -10.71
CA ARG A 153 0.40 18.78 -11.91
C ARG A 153 -0.08 17.33 -11.96
N TRP A 154 0.56 16.44 -11.21
CA TRP A 154 0.17 15.04 -11.07
C TRP A 154 -0.76 14.77 -9.88
N ALA A 155 -1.16 15.81 -9.14
CA ALA A 155 -2.27 15.77 -8.18
C ALA A 155 -3.55 16.21 -8.90
N ILE A 156 -4.24 15.29 -9.56
CA ILE A 156 -5.31 15.59 -10.51
C ILE A 156 -6.67 15.42 -9.84
N THR A 157 -7.48 16.49 -9.80
CA THR A 157 -8.89 16.37 -9.43
C THR A 157 -9.66 15.77 -10.60
N ALA A 158 -9.99 14.49 -10.50
CA ALA A 158 -10.74 13.74 -11.48
C ALA A 158 -12.26 13.89 -11.28
N ARG A 159 -13.04 13.93 -12.36
CA ARG A 159 -14.48 13.81 -12.31
C ARG A 159 -14.83 12.37 -11.90
N TRP A 160 -15.68 12.23 -10.91
CA TRP A 160 -16.18 10.95 -10.45
C TRP A 160 -17.52 10.62 -11.10
N GLU A 161 -17.59 9.44 -11.70
CA GLU A 161 -18.82 8.84 -12.22
C GLU A 161 -19.15 7.62 -11.37
N ALA A 162 -20.07 7.81 -10.42
CA ALA A 162 -20.55 6.71 -9.59
C ALA A 162 -21.42 5.76 -10.41
N TYR A 163 -21.26 4.48 -10.22
CA TYR A 163 -22.21 3.51 -10.78
C TYR A 163 -23.50 3.51 -9.96
N PRO A 164 -24.67 3.27 -10.57
CA PRO A 164 -25.94 3.19 -9.85
C PRO A 164 -25.93 2.11 -8.74
N ARG A 165 -25.14 1.07 -8.95
CA ARG A 165 -24.74 0.05 -7.97
C ARG A 165 -23.31 -0.34 -8.25
N PRO A 166 -22.49 -0.59 -7.21
CA PRO A 166 -21.14 -1.11 -7.43
C PRO A 166 -21.21 -2.37 -8.33
N ARG A 167 -20.36 -2.42 -9.34
CA ARG A 167 -20.34 -3.54 -10.27
C ARG A 167 -19.23 -4.54 -9.90
N PRO A 168 -19.46 -5.85 -10.05
CA PRO A 168 -18.39 -6.83 -9.90
C PRO A 168 -17.38 -6.67 -11.05
N VAL A 169 -16.09 -6.73 -10.71
CA VAL A 169 -14.97 -6.72 -11.63
C VAL A 169 -14.03 -7.88 -11.30
N GLU A 170 -13.56 -8.56 -12.34
CA GLU A 170 -12.64 -9.68 -12.20
C GLU A 170 -11.21 -9.15 -12.14
N VAL A 171 -10.60 -9.22 -10.97
CA VAL A 171 -9.24 -8.71 -10.71
C VAL A 171 -8.25 -9.89 -10.77
N PRO A 172 -7.42 -9.97 -11.81
CA PRO A 172 -6.38 -10.99 -11.89
C PRO A 172 -5.25 -10.71 -10.90
N SER A 173 -4.47 -11.73 -10.54
CA SER A 173 -3.32 -11.61 -9.66
C SER A 173 -2.04 -12.15 -10.30
N VAL A 174 -0.89 -11.77 -9.73
CA VAL A 174 0.43 -12.25 -10.18
C VAL A 174 0.64 -13.77 -10.01
N ILE A 175 -0.19 -14.43 -9.20
CA ILE A 175 -0.15 -15.89 -8.98
C ILE A 175 -1.15 -16.65 -9.85
N GLY A 176 -1.80 -15.99 -10.82
CA GLY A 176 -2.75 -16.60 -11.75
C GLY A 176 -4.14 -16.87 -11.16
N THR A 177 -4.45 -16.37 -9.97
CA THR A 177 -5.82 -16.39 -9.44
C THR A 177 -6.58 -15.14 -9.85
N THR A 178 -7.91 -15.23 -9.88
CA THR A 178 -8.81 -14.10 -10.09
C THR A 178 -9.72 -13.96 -8.88
N THR A 179 -9.96 -12.75 -8.43
CA THR A 179 -10.93 -12.43 -7.39
C THR A 179 -11.98 -11.47 -7.94
N THR A 180 -13.23 -11.67 -7.54
CA THR A 180 -14.30 -10.74 -7.85
C THR A 180 -14.34 -9.65 -6.79
N GLU A 181 -14.09 -8.40 -7.21
CA GLU A 181 -14.12 -7.21 -6.36
C GLU A 181 -15.26 -6.29 -6.79
N LEU A 182 -15.59 -5.29 -5.97
CA LEU A 182 -16.62 -4.32 -6.31
C LEU A 182 -16.00 -2.99 -6.74
N ALA A 183 -16.32 -2.56 -7.95
CA ALA A 183 -15.99 -1.24 -8.46
C ALA A 183 -17.17 -0.28 -8.24
N PRO A 184 -17.01 0.79 -7.43
CA PRO A 184 -18.09 1.71 -7.09
C PRO A 184 -18.35 2.77 -8.17
N GLY A 185 -17.46 2.94 -9.13
CA GLY A 185 -17.53 3.97 -10.16
C GLY A 185 -16.23 4.11 -10.94
N ARG A 186 -16.06 5.23 -11.64
CA ARG A 186 -14.93 5.52 -12.50
C ARG A 186 -14.45 6.96 -12.31
N ALA A 187 -13.14 7.15 -12.24
CA ALA A 187 -12.49 8.45 -12.17
C ALA A 187 -12.01 8.87 -13.55
N TRP A 188 -12.52 9.99 -14.08
CA TRP A 188 -12.18 10.56 -15.38
C TRP A 188 -11.28 11.77 -15.21
N PHE A 189 -10.16 11.81 -15.93
CA PHE A 189 -9.18 12.88 -15.83
C PHE A 189 -8.54 13.21 -17.18
N LYS A 190 -7.92 14.39 -17.29
CA LYS A 190 -7.29 14.85 -18.52
C LYS A 190 -5.79 15.03 -18.36
N VAL A 191 -5.03 14.55 -19.35
CA VAL A 191 -3.60 14.78 -19.49
C VAL A 191 -3.31 15.14 -20.95
N GLY A 192 -2.61 16.27 -21.16
CA GLY A 192 -2.30 16.72 -22.52
C GLY A 192 -3.53 16.99 -23.39
N GLY A 193 -4.65 17.41 -22.80
CA GLY A 193 -5.91 17.68 -23.49
C GLY A 193 -6.75 16.44 -23.82
N LYS A 194 -6.24 15.23 -23.60
CA LYS A 194 -6.97 13.97 -23.82
C LYS A 194 -7.56 13.46 -22.49
N GLU A 195 -8.73 12.85 -22.57
CA GLU A 195 -9.43 12.26 -21.42
C GLU A 195 -9.06 10.78 -21.26
N TYR A 196 -8.85 10.37 -20.02
CA TYR A 196 -8.53 9.03 -19.59
C TYR A 196 -9.38 8.67 -18.38
N SER A 197 -9.45 7.41 -18.03
CA SER A 197 -10.16 6.97 -16.83
C SER A 197 -9.42 5.87 -16.08
N LEU A 198 -9.69 5.77 -14.79
CA LEU A 198 -9.31 4.65 -13.93
C LEU A 198 -10.52 4.15 -13.16
N GLU A 199 -10.62 2.85 -13.04
CA GLU A 199 -11.64 2.16 -12.29
C GLU A 199 -11.03 1.55 -11.03
N PRO A 200 -11.41 2.00 -9.83
CA PRO A 200 -10.93 1.45 -8.58
C PRO A 200 -11.75 0.25 -8.14
N THR A 201 -11.18 -0.50 -7.21
CA THR A 201 -11.95 -1.31 -6.27
C THR A 201 -12.16 -0.54 -4.97
N GLN A 202 -13.18 -0.94 -4.20
CA GLN A 202 -13.43 -0.32 -2.90
C GLN A 202 -12.55 -0.97 -1.82
N ASP A 203 -11.94 -0.13 -0.97
CA ASP A 203 -11.17 -0.56 0.20
C ASP A 203 -11.66 0.23 1.43
N GLY A 204 -12.59 -0.34 2.16
CA GLY A 204 -13.30 0.37 3.22
C GLY A 204 -13.95 1.65 2.73
N ASP A 205 -13.58 2.78 3.35
CA ASP A 205 -14.06 4.13 2.97
C ASP A 205 -13.16 4.80 1.91
N SER A 206 -12.19 4.06 1.33
CA SER A 206 -11.23 4.56 0.35
C SER A 206 -11.39 3.85 -0.99
N LEU A 207 -10.76 4.41 -2.01
CA LEU A 207 -10.66 3.83 -3.34
C LEU A 207 -9.24 3.31 -3.56
N PHE A 208 -9.13 2.10 -4.07
CA PHE A 208 -7.88 1.46 -4.41
C PHE A 208 -7.75 1.26 -5.91
N PHE A 209 -6.75 1.89 -6.50
CA PHE A 209 -6.47 1.79 -7.92
C PHE A 209 -5.23 0.96 -8.16
N VAL A 210 -5.34 -0.02 -9.05
CA VAL A 210 -4.20 -0.73 -9.65
C VAL A 210 -4.11 -0.29 -11.09
N PHE A 211 -3.01 0.35 -11.49
CA PHE A 211 -2.85 0.88 -12.85
C PHE A 211 -1.46 0.62 -13.41
N LYS A 212 -1.37 0.62 -14.71
CA LYS A 212 -0.13 0.55 -15.47
C LYS A 212 -0.11 1.67 -16.51
N ASP A 213 1.04 2.28 -16.71
CA ASP A 213 1.22 3.38 -17.65
C ASP A 213 2.45 3.17 -18.54
N ALA A 214 2.69 4.03 -19.49
CA ALA A 214 3.77 3.88 -20.48
C ALA A 214 5.19 4.05 -19.89
N THR A 215 5.35 4.35 -18.60
CA THR A 215 6.67 4.31 -17.94
C THR A 215 7.11 2.88 -17.60
N ALA A 216 6.17 1.93 -17.51
CA ALA A 216 6.43 0.52 -17.25
C ALA A 216 6.85 -0.23 -18.54
N PRO A 217 7.76 -1.20 -18.47
CA PRO A 217 8.56 -1.64 -17.32
C PRO A 217 9.91 -0.93 -17.19
N ARG A 218 10.19 0.10 -17.98
CA ARG A 218 11.53 0.70 -18.09
C ARG A 218 11.91 1.54 -16.87
N GLU A 219 10.95 2.27 -16.30
CA GLU A 219 11.18 3.23 -15.21
C GLU A 219 10.35 2.88 -13.97
N THR A 220 9.14 2.35 -14.16
CA THR A 220 8.27 1.92 -13.08
C THR A 220 8.05 0.41 -13.12
N TYR A 221 7.51 -0.17 -12.07
CA TYR A 221 7.33 -1.61 -11.92
C TYR A 221 6.46 -2.20 -13.04
N GLY A 222 6.93 -3.27 -13.65
CA GLY A 222 6.35 -3.86 -14.85
C GLY A 222 4.92 -4.38 -14.72
N ALA A 223 4.52 -4.82 -13.52
CA ALA A 223 3.16 -5.28 -13.25
C ALA A 223 2.19 -4.14 -12.87
N GLY A 224 2.64 -2.88 -12.85
CA GLY A 224 1.85 -1.72 -12.51
C GLY A 224 2.13 -1.19 -11.09
N ARG A 225 1.44 -0.12 -10.74
CA ARG A 225 1.55 0.57 -9.45
C ARG A 225 0.19 0.67 -8.78
N PHE A 226 0.21 0.90 -7.48
CA PHE A 226 -0.96 1.12 -6.65
C PHE A 226 -1.12 2.61 -6.37
N LEU A 227 -2.37 3.03 -6.23
CA LEU A 227 -2.73 4.39 -5.83
C LEU A 227 -3.97 4.33 -4.94
N ASP A 228 -3.84 4.84 -3.73
CA ASP A 228 -4.97 5.03 -2.82
C ASP A 228 -5.54 6.43 -3.00
N ALA A 229 -6.84 6.54 -2.99
CA ALA A 229 -7.53 7.83 -3.00
C ALA A 229 -8.65 7.87 -1.96
N PRO A 230 -8.97 9.05 -1.40
CA PRO A 230 -10.11 9.19 -0.51
C PRO A 230 -11.43 8.94 -1.25
N ALA A 231 -12.49 8.69 -0.48
CA ALA A 231 -13.84 8.62 -1.06
C ALA A 231 -14.17 9.89 -1.87
N PRO A 232 -14.91 9.74 -2.99
CA PRO A 232 -15.31 10.87 -3.82
C PRO A 232 -16.18 11.87 -3.04
N ARG A 233 -15.99 13.15 -3.32
CA ARG A 233 -16.79 14.22 -2.74
C ARG A 233 -17.24 15.20 -3.84
N ASN A 234 -18.50 15.59 -3.80
CA ASN A 234 -19.07 16.55 -4.75
C ASN A 234 -18.81 16.19 -6.23
N GLY A 235 -18.91 14.90 -6.58
CA GLY A 235 -18.68 14.43 -7.95
C GLY A 235 -17.22 14.43 -8.41
N THR A 236 -16.26 14.52 -7.48
CA THR A 236 -14.83 14.50 -7.79
C THR A 236 -14.05 13.58 -6.86
N VAL A 237 -12.87 13.14 -7.31
CA VAL A 237 -11.88 12.39 -6.52
C VAL A 237 -10.48 12.92 -6.83
N LEU A 238 -9.63 13.01 -5.82
CA LEU A 238 -8.23 13.40 -6.02
C LEU A 238 -7.39 12.17 -6.36
N LEU A 239 -6.81 12.14 -7.55
CA LEU A 239 -5.80 11.19 -7.98
C LEU A 239 -4.41 11.83 -7.83
N ASP A 240 -3.76 11.64 -6.69
CA ASP A 240 -2.40 12.15 -6.49
C ASP A 240 -1.37 11.10 -6.93
N PHE A 241 -1.04 11.10 -8.23
CA PHE A 241 -0.06 10.18 -8.81
C PHE A 241 1.35 10.32 -8.21
N ASN A 242 1.66 11.44 -7.54
CA ASN A 242 2.92 11.57 -6.79
C ASN A 242 3.01 10.57 -5.64
N ARG A 243 1.88 10.00 -5.23
CA ARG A 243 1.77 8.95 -4.21
C ARG A 243 1.53 7.57 -4.81
N ALA A 244 1.66 7.41 -6.13
CA ALA A 244 1.64 6.09 -6.73
C ALA A 244 2.85 5.28 -6.25
N TYR A 245 2.62 4.02 -5.85
CA TYR A 245 3.64 3.23 -5.17
C TYR A 245 3.74 1.79 -5.72
N ASN A 246 4.91 1.19 -5.51
CA ASN A 246 5.17 -0.19 -5.89
C ASN A 246 4.31 -1.16 -5.07
N PRO A 247 3.68 -2.15 -5.73
CA PRO A 247 3.00 -3.24 -5.03
C PRO A 247 4.00 -4.11 -4.25
N PRO A 248 3.54 -4.89 -3.27
CA PRO A 248 4.38 -5.82 -2.52
C PRO A 248 5.24 -6.75 -3.38
N CYS A 249 4.73 -7.19 -4.53
CA CYS A 249 5.44 -8.08 -5.46
C CYS A 249 6.66 -7.42 -6.15
N ALA A 250 6.83 -6.11 -6.04
CA ALA A 250 8.06 -5.45 -6.42
C ALA A 250 9.23 -5.72 -5.45
N PHE A 251 8.92 -6.14 -4.22
CA PHE A 251 9.89 -6.35 -3.14
C PHE A 251 10.14 -7.82 -2.82
N THR A 252 9.21 -8.71 -3.16
CA THR A 252 9.25 -10.13 -2.82
C THR A 252 8.45 -10.96 -3.81
N ALA A 253 8.96 -12.15 -4.14
CA ALA A 253 8.24 -13.14 -4.96
C ALA A 253 7.08 -13.83 -4.22
N PHE A 254 6.93 -13.58 -2.92
CA PHE A 254 5.95 -14.25 -2.05
C PHE A 254 4.64 -13.45 -1.86
N ALA A 255 4.49 -12.35 -2.58
CA ALA A 255 3.25 -11.57 -2.58
C ALA A 255 2.25 -12.08 -3.63
N THR A 256 0.96 -11.83 -3.37
CA THR A 256 -0.15 -12.24 -4.24
C THR A 256 -0.90 -11.02 -4.79
N CYS A 257 -0.15 -10.07 -5.36
CA CYS A 257 -0.67 -8.75 -5.73
C CYS A 257 -1.71 -8.82 -6.84
N PRO A 258 -2.75 -7.97 -6.80
CA PRO A 258 -3.64 -7.77 -7.94
C PRO A 258 -2.88 -7.13 -9.11
N LEU A 259 -3.32 -7.45 -10.31
CA LEU A 259 -2.88 -6.83 -11.56
C LEU A 259 -3.90 -5.76 -12.01
N PRO A 260 -3.48 -4.79 -12.83
CA PRO A 260 -4.40 -3.80 -13.37
C PRO A 260 -5.53 -4.45 -14.17
N LEU A 261 -6.73 -3.92 -14.02
CA LEU A 261 -7.79 -4.13 -15.00
C LEU A 261 -7.32 -3.64 -16.37
N GLN A 262 -7.85 -4.20 -17.45
CA GLN A 262 -7.44 -3.78 -18.79
C GLN A 262 -7.70 -2.30 -19.03
N GLU A 263 -8.78 -1.77 -18.50
CA GLU A 263 -9.17 -0.35 -18.59
C GLU A 263 -8.20 0.57 -17.82
N ASN A 264 -7.45 0.02 -16.88
CA ASN A 264 -6.46 0.75 -16.08
C ASN A 264 -5.05 0.69 -16.69
N VAL A 265 -4.90 0.18 -17.91
CA VAL A 265 -3.65 0.25 -18.67
C VAL A 265 -3.66 1.51 -19.52
N LEU A 266 -2.94 2.53 -19.08
CA LEU A 266 -2.94 3.86 -19.68
C LEU A 266 -1.85 3.98 -20.76
N PRO A 267 -2.17 4.47 -21.96
CA PRO A 267 -1.20 4.64 -23.05
C PRO A 267 -0.35 5.92 -22.93
N ILE A 268 -0.33 6.53 -21.76
CA ILE A 268 0.41 7.76 -21.45
C ILE A 268 1.47 7.50 -20.40
N ARG A 269 2.45 8.40 -20.31
CA ARG A 269 3.48 8.39 -19.27
C ARG A 269 2.99 9.21 -18.08
N ILE A 270 3.00 8.58 -16.90
CA ILE A 270 2.74 9.25 -15.62
C ILE A 270 4.08 9.32 -14.87
N GLU A 271 4.80 10.40 -15.09
CA GLU A 271 6.14 10.64 -14.52
C GLU A 271 6.02 11.19 -13.09
N ALA A 272 5.36 10.40 -12.22
CA ALA A 272 5.12 10.71 -10.83
C ALA A 272 5.13 9.42 -9.98
N GLY A 273 5.38 9.53 -8.67
CA GLY A 273 5.38 8.41 -7.74
C GLY A 273 6.65 7.55 -7.75
N GLU A 274 6.56 6.35 -7.20
CA GLU A 274 7.69 5.41 -7.06
C GLU A 274 8.15 4.86 -8.41
N LYS A 275 9.46 4.78 -8.61
CA LYS A 275 10.13 4.03 -9.69
C LYS A 275 10.33 2.59 -9.28
N THR A 276 10.72 1.74 -10.23
CA THR A 276 11.05 0.32 -9.96
C THR A 276 12.11 0.23 -8.86
N TRP A 277 11.82 -0.56 -7.83
CA TRP A 277 12.78 -0.86 -6.77
C TRP A 277 13.59 -2.12 -7.16
N GLY A 278 14.91 -2.01 -7.07
CA GLY A 278 15.81 -3.11 -7.45
C GLY A 278 15.77 -3.37 -8.97
N ARG A 279 16.90 -3.37 -9.64
CA ARG A 279 16.98 -3.84 -11.02
C ARG A 279 17.07 -5.36 -11.00
N GLY A 280 15.94 -6.01 -11.26
CA GLY A 280 15.85 -7.45 -11.55
C GLY A 280 15.81 -8.32 -10.28
N HIS A 281 14.62 -8.73 -9.95
CA HIS A 281 14.35 -10.03 -9.34
C HIS A 281 13.80 -10.95 -10.39
#